data_cf3e3c7ff3fc30d758fec8404e2d815c
#
_entry.id   cf3e3c7ff3fc30d758fec8404e2d815c
#
_cell.length_a   1.000
_cell.length_b   1.000
_cell.length_c   1.000
_cell.angle_alpha   90.00
_cell.angle_beta   90.00
_cell.angle_gamma   90.00
#
_symmetry.space_group_name_H-M   'P 1'
#
loop_
_entity.id
_entity.type
_entity.pdbx_description
1 polymer ?
#
loop_
_entity_poly.entity_id
_entity_poly.type
_entity_poly.pdbx_seq_one_letter_code
_entity_poly.pdbx_strand_id
1 'polypeptide(L)'
;QVLRSVLLFPTIERMAQSPQGKLMTPLLCKLRYALYMPVYLLSFLPEGVKASLVRFALRGMKTCDESSITTSINLFSVDCIANILYMASQEMIKVVERDSTTIKQNLKKLIFYYGTGDSWCPQQYYDEIKMDFPDGDIRLCEKGLRHAFVLDASKEMAAMITDWLQDDLTKL
;
A
#
# COMPACT_ATOMS: atom_id res chain seq x y z
N GLN A 1 -4.81 4.35 -24.70
CA GLN A 1 -4.43 5.65 -24.11
C GLN A 1 -4.88 5.68 -22.65
N VAL A 2 -3.98 6.05 -21.70
CA VAL A 2 -4.34 6.23 -20.29
C VAL A 2 -5.02 7.59 -20.14
N LEU A 3 -6.27 7.60 -19.64
CA LEU A 3 -7.06 8.82 -19.40
C LEU A 3 -6.71 9.42 -18.05
N ARG A 4 -6.78 8.60 -16.99
CA ARG A 4 -6.45 8.97 -15.62
C ARG A 4 -5.66 7.87 -14.94
N SER A 5 -4.83 8.24 -13.99
CA SER A 5 -4.13 7.34 -13.08
C SER A 5 -4.33 7.83 -11.66
N VAL A 6 -4.88 6.99 -10.80
CA VAL A 6 -5.14 7.31 -9.40
C VAL A 6 -4.11 6.59 -8.54
N LEU A 7 -3.31 7.36 -7.82
CA LEU A 7 -2.27 6.86 -6.94
C LEU A 7 -2.76 6.96 -5.49
N LEU A 8 -3.13 5.82 -4.93
CA LEU A 8 -3.66 5.72 -3.57
C LEU A 8 -2.53 5.39 -2.60
N PHE A 9 -2.30 6.26 -1.61
CA PHE A 9 -1.23 6.11 -0.62
C PHE A 9 0.11 5.76 -1.27
N PRO A 10 0.60 6.60 -2.21
CA PRO A 10 1.67 6.23 -3.12
C PRO A 10 3.04 6.20 -2.45
N THR A 11 3.67 5.04 -2.42
CA THR A 11 5.05 4.85 -1.96
C THR A 11 6.02 5.07 -3.12
N ILE A 12 6.15 6.31 -3.59
CA ILE A 12 6.93 6.69 -4.79
C ILE A 12 8.26 7.36 -4.48
N GLU A 13 8.57 7.56 -3.21
CA GLU A 13 9.81 8.19 -2.75
C GLU A 13 10.19 7.76 -1.34
N ARG A 14 11.48 7.79 -1.03
CA ARG A 14 12.08 7.68 0.31
C ARG A 14 11.44 6.59 1.19
N MET A 15 11.11 5.45 0.58
CA MET A 15 10.35 4.41 1.26
C MET A 15 11.06 3.89 2.52
N ALA A 16 12.39 3.67 2.45
CA ALA A 16 13.19 3.27 3.60
C ALA A 16 13.30 4.35 4.69
N GLN A 17 13.04 5.61 4.37
CA GLN A 17 13.12 6.74 5.31
C GLN A 17 11.79 7.05 5.99
N SER A 18 10.68 6.50 5.51
CA SER A 18 9.37 6.63 6.14
C SER A 18 9.38 6.03 7.57
N PRO A 19 8.46 6.43 8.45
CA PRO A 19 8.39 5.86 9.79
C PRO A 19 8.35 4.33 9.81
N GLN A 20 7.52 3.72 8.97
CA GLN A 20 7.43 2.27 8.82
C GLN A 20 8.65 1.69 8.10
N GLY A 21 9.18 2.39 7.10
CA GLY A 21 10.37 1.98 6.35
C GLY A 21 11.61 1.85 7.23
N LYS A 22 11.85 2.78 8.13
CA LYS A 22 12.96 2.72 9.10
C LYS A 22 12.92 1.45 9.95
N LEU A 23 11.73 1.04 10.37
CA LEU A 23 11.54 -0.18 11.16
C LEU A 23 11.71 -1.44 10.29
N MET A 24 11.16 -1.44 9.09
CA MET A 24 11.10 -2.63 8.23
C MET A 24 12.36 -2.87 7.40
N THR A 25 13.11 -1.83 7.03
CA THR A 25 14.31 -1.96 6.18
C THR A 25 15.34 -2.94 6.73
N PRO A 26 15.78 -2.88 8.01
CA PRO A 26 16.75 -3.84 8.53
C PRO A 26 16.21 -5.27 8.51
N LEU A 27 14.92 -5.45 8.78
CA LEU A 27 14.25 -6.75 8.76
C LEU A 27 14.20 -7.34 7.34
N LEU A 28 13.74 -6.55 6.37
CA LEU A 28 13.57 -6.99 4.99
C LEU A 28 14.92 -7.15 4.24
N CYS A 29 15.87 -6.25 4.47
CA CYS A 29 17.13 -6.26 3.72
C CYS A 29 18.20 -7.17 4.33
N LYS A 30 18.23 -7.31 5.68
CA LYS A 30 19.27 -8.08 6.37
C LYS A 30 18.78 -9.43 6.89
N LEU A 31 17.52 -9.51 7.35
CA LEU A 31 16.99 -10.68 8.04
C LEU A 31 15.92 -11.45 7.24
N ARG A 32 15.68 -11.09 5.98
CA ARG A 32 14.62 -11.73 5.17
C ARG A 32 14.71 -13.26 5.12
N TYR A 33 15.93 -13.80 5.05
CA TYR A 33 16.15 -15.26 5.02
C TYR A 33 15.76 -15.93 6.35
N ALA A 34 15.95 -15.24 7.48
CA ALA A 34 15.51 -15.73 8.78
C ALA A 34 13.98 -15.76 8.90
N LEU A 35 13.26 -14.92 8.14
CA LEU A 35 11.81 -14.89 8.12
C LEU A 35 11.20 -16.07 7.35
N TYR A 36 11.96 -16.73 6.48
CA TYR A 36 11.46 -17.89 5.73
C TYR A 36 11.20 -19.09 6.64
N MET A 37 12.05 -19.29 7.67
CA MET A 37 11.91 -20.44 8.57
C MET A 37 10.55 -20.46 9.29
N PRO A 38 10.11 -19.41 10.00
CA PRO A 38 8.80 -19.41 10.64
C PRO A 38 7.65 -19.56 9.62
N VAL A 39 7.74 -18.95 8.44
CA VAL A 39 6.71 -19.10 7.40
C VAL A 39 6.68 -20.54 6.88
N TYR A 40 7.83 -21.15 6.65
CA TYR A 40 7.93 -22.55 6.27
C TYR A 40 7.25 -23.45 7.31
N LEU A 41 7.51 -23.23 8.60
CA LEU A 41 6.85 -24.00 9.67
C LEU A 41 5.33 -23.74 9.68
N LEU A 42 4.88 -22.51 9.51
CA LEU A 42 3.46 -22.14 9.43
C LEU A 42 2.77 -22.76 8.21
N SER A 43 3.48 -22.99 7.11
CA SER A 43 2.91 -23.58 5.90
C SER A 43 2.37 -25.00 6.11
N PHE A 44 2.92 -25.74 7.07
CA PHE A 44 2.47 -27.10 7.41
C PHE A 44 1.23 -27.15 8.31
N LEU A 45 0.80 -26.01 8.87
CA LEU A 45 -0.36 -25.98 9.74
C LEU A 45 -1.66 -26.27 8.95
N PRO A 46 -2.62 -26.96 9.57
CA PRO A 46 -3.95 -27.13 8.99
C PRO A 46 -4.60 -25.77 8.67
N GLU A 47 -5.42 -25.73 7.62
CA GLU A 47 -6.06 -24.46 7.17
C GLU A 47 -6.87 -23.79 8.28
N GLY A 48 -7.58 -24.56 9.11
CA GLY A 48 -8.33 -24.01 10.24
C GLY A 48 -7.45 -23.26 11.26
N VAL A 49 -6.22 -23.72 11.49
CA VAL A 49 -5.25 -23.05 12.36
C VAL A 49 -4.73 -21.77 11.69
N LYS A 50 -4.39 -21.85 10.40
CA LYS A 50 -4.00 -20.67 9.62
C LYS A 50 -5.09 -19.60 9.63
N ALA A 51 -6.35 -20.01 9.40
CA ALA A 51 -7.50 -19.10 9.45
C ALA A 51 -7.64 -18.43 10.82
N SER A 52 -7.45 -19.18 11.90
CA SER A 52 -7.51 -18.64 13.27
C SER A 52 -6.39 -17.62 13.53
N LEU A 53 -5.16 -17.88 13.05
CA LEU A 53 -4.04 -16.95 13.16
C LEU A 53 -4.29 -15.68 12.35
N VAL A 54 -4.82 -15.81 11.12
CA VAL A 54 -5.19 -14.66 10.29
C VAL A 54 -6.27 -13.82 10.97
N ARG A 55 -7.35 -14.46 11.45
CA ARG A 55 -8.41 -13.76 12.19
C ARG A 55 -7.88 -13.04 13.44
N PHE A 56 -6.95 -13.66 14.13
CA PHE A 56 -6.31 -13.03 15.29
C PHE A 56 -5.46 -11.80 14.87
N ALA A 57 -4.67 -11.92 13.81
CA ALA A 57 -3.84 -10.80 13.30
C ALA A 57 -4.71 -9.65 12.78
N LEU A 58 -5.87 -9.96 12.17
CA LEU A 58 -6.79 -8.97 11.60
C LEU A 58 -7.81 -8.41 12.61
N ARG A 59 -7.75 -8.79 13.88
CA ARG A 59 -8.73 -8.37 14.95
C ARG A 59 -8.90 -6.86 15.10
N GLY A 60 -7.89 -6.06 14.74
CA GLY A 60 -7.95 -4.60 14.82
C GLY A 60 -8.59 -3.91 13.61
N MET A 61 -9.06 -4.66 12.61
CA MET A 61 -9.65 -4.12 11.40
C MET A 61 -11.15 -3.91 11.56
N LYS A 62 -11.67 -2.79 11.01
CA LYS A 62 -13.09 -2.41 11.15
C LYS A 62 -14.03 -3.40 10.49
N THR A 63 -13.63 -3.94 9.35
CA THR A 63 -14.38 -4.95 8.60
C THR A 63 -13.37 -5.94 8.00
N CYS A 64 -13.44 -7.19 8.44
CA CYS A 64 -12.67 -8.26 7.83
C CYS A 64 -13.67 -9.26 7.27
N ASP A 65 -13.82 -9.29 5.95
CA ASP A 65 -14.70 -10.23 5.28
C ASP A 65 -13.99 -11.61 5.10
N GLU A 66 -14.76 -12.64 4.83
CA GLU A 66 -14.24 -14.01 4.66
C GLU A 66 -13.31 -14.11 3.43
N SER A 67 -13.51 -13.24 2.43
CA SER A 67 -12.65 -13.16 1.25
C SER A 67 -11.23 -12.68 1.63
N SER A 68 -11.12 -11.68 2.49
CA SER A 68 -9.83 -11.19 3.00
C SER A 68 -9.09 -12.26 3.79
N ILE A 69 -9.82 -13.07 4.59
CA ILE A 69 -9.24 -14.17 5.36
C ILE A 69 -8.72 -15.24 4.41
N THR A 70 -9.54 -15.70 3.46
CA THR A 70 -9.17 -16.72 2.48
C THR A 70 -7.96 -16.30 1.65
N THR A 71 -7.95 -15.06 1.17
CA THR A 71 -6.81 -14.49 0.42
C THR A 71 -5.55 -14.46 1.29
N SER A 72 -5.67 -14.04 2.55
CA SER A 72 -4.53 -14.02 3.47
C SER A 72 -3.97 -15.41 3.77
N ILE A 73 -4.83 -16.43 3.87
CA ILE A 73 -4.38 -17.84 4.05
C ILE A 73 -3.56 -18.28 2.84
N ASN A 74 -3.98 -17.93 1.62
CA ASN A 74 -3.28 -18.30 0.40
C ASN A 74 -1.88 -17.65 0.30
N LEU A 75 -1.64 -16.53 0.98
CA LEU A 75 -0.31 -15.93 1.09
C LEU A 75 0.65 -16.73 1.99
N PHE A 76 0.15 -17.65 2.84
CA PHE A 76 1.00 -18.52 3.67
C PHE A 76 1.65 -19.67 2.85
N SER A 77 2.04 -19.40 1.61
CA SER A 77 2.96 -20.27 0.89
C SER A 77 4.38 -19.70 0.97
N VAL A 78 5.36 -20.59 1.06
CA VAL A 78 6.78 -20.17 1.17
C VAL A 78 7.18 -19.34 -0.05
N ASP A 79 6.74 -19.72 -1.24
CA ASP A 79 7.07 -19.03 -2.49
C ASP A 79 6.45 -17.63 -2.54
N CYS A 80 5.18 -17.49 -2.15
CA CYS A 80 4.53 -16.17 -2.09
C CYS A 80 5.25 -15.25 -1.10
N ILE A 81 5.50 -15.71 0.11
CA ILE A 81 6.19 -14.92 1.14
C ILE A 81 7.63 -14.59 0.71
N ALA A 82 8.36 -15.54 0.11
CA ALA A 82 9.70 -15.30 -0.40
C ALA A 82 9.71 -14.16 -1.43
N ASN A 83 8.76 -14.19 -2.37
CA ASN A 83 8.61 -13.14 -3.38
C ASN A 83 8.21 -11.81 -2.76
N ILE A 84 7.23 -11.79 -1.84
CA ILE A 84 6.81 -10.57 -1.13
C ILE A 84 7.99 -9.94 -0.39
N LEU A 85 8.74 -10.72 0.40
CA LEU A 85 9.88 -10.23 1.16
C LEU A 85 11.01 -9.75 0.24
N TYR A 86 11.24 -10.44 -0.89
CA TYR A 86 12.21 -10.00 -1.89
C TYR A 86 11.80 -8.67 -2.52
N MET A 87 10.57 -8.56 -3.02
CA MET A 87 10.06 -7.33 -3.64
C MET A 87 10.08 -6.17 -2.65
N ALA A 88 9.57 -6.36 -1.44
CA ALA A 88 9.60 -5.34 -0.40
C ALA A 88 11.04 -4.90 -0.06
N SER A 89 12.02 -5.83 -0.04
CA SER A 89 13.43 -5.46 0.15
C SER A 89 13.98 -4.62 -1.02
N GLN A 90 13.56 -4.92 -2.26
CA GLN A 90 13.96 -4.12 -3.43
C GLN A 90 13.33 -2.73 -3.41
N GLU A 91 12.08 -2.60 -2.97
CA GLU A 91 11.42 -1.31 -2.79
C GLU A 91 12.15 -0.43 -1.78
N MET A 92 12.58 -0.99 -0.63
CA MET A 92 13.39 -0.25 0.35
C MET A 92 14.71 0.28 -0.25
N ILE A 93 15.30 -0.43 -1.20
CA ILE A 93 16.59 -0.07 -1.82
C ILE A 93 16.39 0.87 -3.01
N LYS A 94 15.35 0.67 -3.81
CA LYS A 94 15.17 1.30 -5.12
C LYS A 94 14.28 2.53 -5.10
N VAL A 95 13.29 2.59 -4.20
CA VAL A 95 12.35 3.72 -4.11
C VAL A 95 12.98 4.82 -3.25
N VAL A 96 13.90 5.58 -3.83
CA VAL A 96 14.67 6.62 -3.14
C VAL A 96 14.16 8.00 -3.50
N GLU A 97 14.06 8.31 -4.79
CA GLU A 97 13.67 9.64 -5.28
C GLU A 97 12.40 9.56 -6.12
N ARG A 98 11.57 10.57 -5.97
CA ARG A 98 10.36 10.74 -6.78
C ARG A 98 10.73 11.15 -8.21
N ASP A 99 10.15 10.49 -9.21
CA ASP A 99 10.28 10.91 -10.60
C ASP A 99 9.43 12.17 -10.89
N SER A 100 9.94 13.30 -10.47
CA SER A 100 9.29 14.59 -10.65
C SER A 100 9.13 14.98 -12.12
N THR A 101 9.99 14.46 -13.00
CA THR A 101 9.91 14.73 -14.44
C THR A 101 8.69 14.06 -15.06
N THR A 102 8.51 12.77 -14.81
CA THR A 102 7.33 12.02 -15.30
C THR A 102 6.04 12.56 -14.68
N ILE A 103 6.05 12.91 -13.40
CA ILE A 103 4.89 13.53 -12.73
C ILE A 103 4.52 14.85 -13.43
N LYS A 104 5.46 15.74 -13.65
CA LYS A 104 5.23 17.03 -14.31
C LYS A 104 4.65 16.88 -15.71
N GLN A 105 5.19 15.94 -16.50
CA GLN A 105 4.72 15.67 -17.86
C GLN A 105 3.29 15.15 -17.92
N ASN A 106 2.84 14.44 -16.88
CA ASN A 106 1.54 13.77 -16.83
C ASN A 106 0.60 14.35 -15.77
N LEU A 107 0.92 15.49 -15.18
CA LEU A 107 0.26 16.04 -14.00
C LEU A 107 -1.27 16.08 -14.12
N LYS A 108 -1.79 16.49 -15.30
CA LYS A 108 -3.23 16.58 -15.59
C LYS A 108 -3.95 15.22 -15.62
N LYS A 109 -3.21 14.12 -15.69
CA LYS A 109 -3.75 12.75 -15.70
C LYS A 109 -3.63 12.05 -14.36
N LEU A 110 -2.91 12.63 -13.41
CA LEU A 110 -2.58 12.02 -12.14
C LEU A 110 -3.48 12.58 -11.03
N ILE A 111 -4.01 11.69 -10.22
CA ILE A 111 -4.69 12.01 -8.97
C ILE A 111 -3.89 11.32 -7.86
N PHE A 112 -3.38 12.08 -6.91
CA PHE A 112 -2.68 11.57 -5.75
C PHE A 112 -3.59 11.63 -4.53
N TYR A 113 -3.59 10.58 -3.73
CA TYR A 113 -4.38 10.50 -2.50
C TYR A 113 -3.51 9.99 -1.35
N TYR A 114 -3.18 10.87 -0.42
CA TYR A 114 -2.35 10.59 0.75
C TYR A 114 -3.21 10.46 2.01
N GLY A 115 -2.71 9.74 3.03
CA GLY A 115 -3.37 9.59 4.32
C GLY A 115 -2.68 10.38 5.42
N THR A 116 -3.43 11.04 6.31
CA THR A 116 -2.88 11.77 7.46
C THR A 116 -2.18 10.86 8.47
N GLY A 117 -2.61 9.60 8.59
CA GLY A 117 -2.06 8.61 9.52
C GLY A 117 -1.21 7.53 8.86
N ASP A 118 -0.78 7.73 7.62
CA ASP A 118 0.01 6.74 6.89
C ASP A 118 1.48 6.77 7.34
N SER A 119 1.99 5.61 7.74
CA SER A 119 3.39 5.46 8.18
C SER A 119 4.34 5.07 7.04
N TRP A 120 3.83 4.70 5.85
CA TRP A 120 4.63 4.42 4.65
C TRP A 120 4.82 5.67 3.78
N CYS A 121 3.76 6.45 3.59
CA CYS A 121 3.80 7.75 2.91
C CYS A 121 3.22 8.82 3.84
N PRO A 122 4.02 9.32 4.80
CA PRO A 122 3.57 10.26 5.81
C PRO A 122 3.09 11.58 5.22
N GLN A 123 2.27 12.31 5.96
CA GLN A 123 1.72 13.60 5.55
C GLN A 123 2.78 14.58 5.04
N GLN A 124 4.01 14.53 5.56
CA GLN A 124 5.12 15.34 5.06
C GLN A 124 5.34 15.15 3.55
N TYR A 125 5.17 13.92 3.01
CA TYR A 125 5.34 13.68 1.56
C TYR A 125 4.20 14.31 0.75
N TYR A 126 2.98 14.32 1.31
CA TYR A 126 1.88 15.10 0.74
C TYR A 126 2.19 16.59 0.69
N ASP A 127 2.67 17.16 1.79
CA ASP A 127 2.98 18.60 1.87
C ASP A 127 4.04 18.98 0.84
N GLU A 128 5.11 18.19 0.72
CA GLU A 128 6.19 18.41 -0.23
C GLU A 128 5.73 18.29 -1.69
N ILE A 129 4.99 17.23 -2.06
CA ILE A 129 4.51 17.10 -3.44
C ILE A 129 3.49 18.19 -3.79
N LYS A 130 2.70 18.63 -2.83
CA LYS A 130 1.74 19.73 -3.02
C LYS A 130 2.45 21.08 -3.24
N MET A 131 3.59 21.29 -2.59
CA MET A 131 4.44 22.48 -2.84
C MET A 131 5.09 22.41 -4.22
N ASP A 132 5.60 21.23 -4.64
CA ASP A 132 6.28 21.06 -5.92
C ASP A 132 5.31 21.13 -7.11
N PHE A 133 4.07 20.71 -6.91
CA PHE A 133 3.03 20.66 -7.95
C PHE A 133 1.72 21.27 -7.46
N PRO A 134 1.66 22.60 -7.24
CA PRO A 134 0.48 23.27 -6.67
C PRO A 134 -0.78 23.12 -7.53
N ASP A 135 -0.63 23.00 -8.85
CA ASP A 135 -1.73 22.81 -9.80
C ASP A 135 -2.14 21.33 -9.95
N GLY A 136 -1.48 20.40 -9.25
CA GLY A 136 -1.77 18.97 -9.30
C GLY A 136 -3.03 18.61 -8.50
N ASP A 137 -3.74 17.57 -8.95
CA ASP A 137 -4.82 16.96 -8.19
C ASP A 137 -4.23 16.07 -7.09
N ILE A 138 -3.87 16.70 -5.97
CA ILE A 138 -3.21 16.06 -4.84
C ILE A 138 -4.10 16.26 -3.61
N ARG A 139 -4.65 15.16 -3.13
CA ARG A 139 -5.69 15.11 -2.10
C ARG A 139 -5.18 14.46 -0.82
N LEU A 140 -5.73 14.90 0.31
CA LEU A 140 -5.42 14.34 1.63
C LEU A 140 -6.65 13.62 2.19
N CYS A 141 -6.46 12.40 2.68
CA CYS A 141 -7.48 11.63 3.37
C CYS A 141 -7.57 12.03 4.84
N GLU A 142 -8.63 12.73 5.22
CA GLU A 142 -8.93 13.09 6.60
C GLU A 142 -9.75 12.02 7.35
N LYS A 143 -10.19 10.97 6.64
CA LYS A 143 -11.03 9.90 7.20
C LYS A 143 -10.27 8.87 8.03
N GLY A 144 -8.94 9.00 8.15
CA GLY A 144 -8.10 8.07 8.88
C GLY A 144 -8.02 6.68 8.24
N LEU A 145 -8.18 6.59 6.92
CA LEU A 145 -7.98 5.34 6.19
C LEU A 145 -6.51 4.93 6.27
N ARG A 146 -6.28 3.63 6.44
CA ARG A 146 -4.93 3.07 6.57
C ARG A 146 -4.33 2.79 5.20
N HIS A 147 -3.02 2.70 5.13
CA HIS A 147 -2.29 2.29 3.92
C HIS A 147 -2.87 1.00 3.30
N ALA A 148 -3.17 0.02 4.13
CA ALA A 148 -3.78 -1.25 3.73
C ALA A 148 -5.32 -1.18 3.65
N PHE A 149 -5.88 -0.09 3.12
CA PHE A 149 -7.33 0.17 2.99
C PHE A 149 -8.09 -0.95 2.28
N VAL A 150 -7.42 -1.72 1.45
CA VAL A 150 -8.02 -2.87 0.74
C VAL A 150 -8.58 -3.93 1.70
N LEU A 151 -8.09 -3.99 2.93
CA LEU A 151 -8.50 -4.98 3.93
C LEU A 151 -9.76 -4.57 4.71
N ASP A 152 -10.02 -3.26 4.85
CA ASP A 152 -11.09 -2.78 5.73
C ASP A 152 -11.89 -1.57 5.21
N ALA A 153 -11.49 -0.96 4.10
CA ALA A 153 -12.14 0.23 3.55
C ALA A 153 -12.25 0.21 2.01
N SER A 154 -12.16 -0.96 1.39
CA SER A 154 -12.16 -1.12 -0.08
C SER A 154 -13.40 -0.53 -0.74
N LYS A 155 -14.60 -0.74 -0.16
CA LYS A 155 -15.85 -0.22 -0.68
C LYS A 155 -15.93 1.32 -0.61
N GLU A 156 -15.48 1.89 0.51
CA GLU A 156 -15.45 3.34 0.68
C GLU A 156 -14.47 3.98 -0.30
N MET A 157 -13.29 3.38 -0.47
CA MET A 157 -12.31 3.84 -1.44
C MET A 157 -12.84 3.74 -2.87
N ALA A 158 -13.48 2.64 -3.23
CA ALA A 158 -14.08 2.46 -4.55
C ALA A 158 -15.15 3.53 -4.84
N ALA A 159 -16.02 3.85 -3.89
CA ALA A 159 -17.02 4.90 -4.04
C ALA A 159 -16.37 6.27 -4.30
N MET A 160 -15.34 6.63 -3.51
CA MET A 160 -14.62 7.89 -3.71
C MET A 160 -13.95 7.97 -5.09
N ILE A 161 -13.30 6.90 -5.53
CA ILE A 161 -12.67 6.87 -6.86
C ILE A 161 -13.71 7.01 -7.97
N THR A 162 -14.85 6.36 -7.82
CA THR A 162 -15.97 6.47 -8.78
C THR A 162 -16.43 7.92 -8.91
N ASP A 163 -16.61 8.61 -7.79
CA ASP A 163 -16.98 10.03 -7.78
C ASP A 163 -15.93 10.90 -8.47
N TRP A 164 -14.64 10.64 -8.23
CA TRP A 164 -13.54 11.43 -8.83
C TRP A 164 -13.42 11.23 -10.34
N LEU A 165 -13.82 10.08 -10.85
CA LEU A 165 -13.70 9.72 -12.26
C LEU A 165 -15.01 9.94 -13.04
N GLN A 166 -16.11 10.31 -12.38
CA GLN A 166 -17.42 10.40 -13.01
C GLN A 166 -17.43 11.34 -14.23
N ASP A 167 -16.82 12.52 -14.11
CA ASP A 167 -16.73 13.49 -15.19
C ASP A 167 -15.87 13.01 -16.38
N ASP A 168 -14.87 12.19 -16.11
CA ASP A 168 -14.01 11.61 -17.16
C ASP A 168 -14.70 10.45 -17.87
N LEU A 169 -15.48 9.64 -17.12
CA LEU A 169 -16.24 8.51 -17.67
C LEU A 169 -17.43 8.94 -18.51
N THR A 170 -18.06 10.07 -18.19
CA THR A 170 -19.20 10.62 -18.97
C THR A 170 -18.79 11.23 -20.30
N LYS A 171 -17.49 11.45 -20.53
CA LYS A 171 -16.92 12.00 -21.78
C LYS A 171 -16.44 10.92 -22.76
N LEU A 172 -16.55 9.65 -22.37
CA LEU A 172 -16.22 8.48 -23.18
C LEU A 172 -17.43 7.99 -23.96
#